data_d1af3fb078871a75bf5cffa95ad9ad9e
#
_entry.id   d1af3fb078871a75bf5cffa95ad9ad9e
#
_cell.length_a   1.000
_cell.length_b   1.000
_cell.length_c   1.000
_cell.angle_alpha   90.00
_cell.angle_beta   90.00
_cell.angle_gamma   90.00
#
_symmetry.space_group_name_H-M   'P 1'
#
loop_
_entity.id
_entity.type
_entity.pdbx_description
1 polymer ?
#
loop_
_entity_poly.entity_id
_entity_poly.type
_entity_poly.pdbx_seq_one_letter_code
_entity_poly.pdbx_strand_id
1 'polypeptide(L)'
;EFRRVLFRSKRPNSLAFRVTILVGITVFVCLTIISLIVQQSIATHFAEQDADELNEVFHAVKRKLSEAYTEKMAPSSILVEAVSGHHGVYYLVQNEDGESVFSSKGVDLHKYPGQLFDNDLITPDMLTLFFDGSHMLRATEALVTVSTGQNKSTYRVVVASNMEFHMNYMEDFEKTLWGIIFVSGLITIIVARFAVYRGHSPLRKLSRKIGSITADKLDIRLNPLEVPVELAGLVGSFNAMIERLEAGFEQLSYFSADIAHELRTPVTNLTTQTQVILNQPRTESEYVEILYSNLEEYERMTKMVSDMLLLAKTEHGLVKPQLERLNCRAELQELVEYFELLAEERQIQIRIRGAEIGRAHV
;
A
#
# COMPACT_ATOMS: atom_id res chain seq x y z
N GLU A 1 0.62 2.18 -40.64
CA GLU A 1 1.01 0.93 -39.92
C GLU A 1 2.29 1.06 -39.08
N PHE A 2 3.15 2.04 -39.31
CA PHE A 2 4.47 2.18 -38.64
C PHE A 2 4.41 2.82 -37.23
N ARG A 3 3.26 3.31 -36.74
CA ARG A 3 3.12 3.98 -35.41
C ARG A 3 2.56 3.11 -34.30
N ARG A 4 2.19 1.85 -34.55
CA ARG A 4 1.61 0.93 -33.54
C ARG A 4 2.61 0.07 -32.78
N VAL A 5 3.90 0.12 -33.06
CA VAL A 5 4.90 -0.82 -32.50
C VAL A 5 5.66 -0.29 -31.28
N LEU A 6 5.60 1.01 -30.96
CA LEU A 6 6.50 1.62 -29.94
C LEU A 6 5.91 1.86 -28.54
N PHE A 7 4.64 1.53 -28.29
CA PHE A 7 4.07 1.64 -26.94
C PHE A 7 3.44 0.32 -26.46
N ARG A 8 4.26 -0.74 -26.43
CA ARG A 8 3.96 -1.86 -25.53
C ARG A 8 4.39 -1.43 -24.12
N SER A 9 3.64 -0.51 -23.50
CA SER A 9 3.80 -0.20 -22.09
C SER A 9 3.61 -1.52 -21.34
N LYS A 10 4.66 -2.00 -20.65
CA LYS A 10 4.53 -3.13 -19.72
C LYS A 10 3.40 -2.74 -18.77
N ARG A 11 2.27 -3.44 -18.86
CA ARG A 11 1.17 -3.21 -17.91
C ARG A 11 1.78 -3.29 -16.52
N PRO A 12 1.63 -2.26 -15.69
CA PRO A 12 2.18 -2.30 -14.33
C PRO A 12 1.65 -3.55 -13.64
N ASN A 13 2.53 -4.25 -12.93
CA ASN A 13 2.16 -5.44 -12.17
C ASN A 13 0.91 -5.14 -11.33
N SER A 14 -0.03 -6.08 -11.27
CA SER A 14 -1.29 -5.87 -10.57
C SER A 14 -1.04 -5.43 -9.12
N LEU A 15 -1.89 -4.57 -8.59
CA LEU A 15 -1.82 -4.12 -7.19
C LEU A 15 -1.75 -5.32 -6.23
N ALA A 16 -2.53 -6.36 -6.54
CA ALA A 16 -2.53 -7.63 -5.83
C ALA A 16 -1.12 -8.26 -5.74
N PHE A 17 -0.40 -8.30 -6.86
CA PHE A 17 0.96 -8.84 -6.90
C PHE A 17 1.94 -8.01 -6.06
N ARG A 18 1.85 -6.68 -6.14
CA ARG A 18 2.72 -5.78 -5.36
C ARG A 18 2.50 -5.94 -3.86
N VAL A 19 1.23 -5.98 -3.42
CA VAL A 19 0.89 -6.16 -2.01
C VAL A 19 1.35 -7.52 -1.51
N THR A 20 1.13 -8.60 -2.28
CA THR A 20 1.57 -9.95 -1.89
C THR A 20 3.10 -10.01 -1.74
N ILE A 21 3.86 -9.44 -2.67
CA ILE A 21 5.33 -9.40 -2.58
C ILE A 21 5.77 -8.56 -1.37
N LEU A 22 5.20 -7.38 -1.18
CA LEU A 22 5.58 -6.50 -0.07
C LEU A 22 5.37 -7.20 1.28
N VAL A 23 4.20 -7.82 1.48
CA VAL A 23 3.91 -8.59 2.71
C VAL A 23 4.87 -9.76 2.86
N GLY A 24 5.13 -10.52 1.79
CA GLY A 24 6.06 -11.65 1.81
C GLY A 24 7.49 -11.23 2.19
N ILE A 25 8.01 -10.15 1.59
CA ILE A 25 9.34 -9.62 1.91
C ILE A 25 9.38 -9.14 3.37
N THR A 26 8.39 -8.40 3.82
CA THR A 26 8.35 -7.88 5.20
C THR A 26 8.38 -9.02 6.22
N VAL A 27 7.56 -10.05 6.03
CA VAL A 27 7.53 -11.21 6.93
C VAL A 27 8.84 -11.98 6.89
N PHE A 28 9.41 -12.20 5.69
CA PHE A 28 10.70 -12.86 5.54
C PHE A 28 11.81 -12.10 6.27
N VAL A 29 11.91 -10.79 6.11
CA VAL A 29 12.90 -9.95 6.80
C VAL A 29 12.71 -10.00 8.32
N CYS A 30 11.46 -9.87 8.81
CA CYS A 30 11.19 -9.98 10.24
C CYS A 30 11.59 -11.33 10.82
N LEU A 31 11.23 -12.44 10.17
CA LEU A 31 11.59 -13.78 10.63
C LEU A 31 13.10 -14.00 10.60
N THR A 32 13.80 -13.49 9.58
CA THR A 32 15.25 -13.57 9.50
C THR A 32 15.92 -12.80 10.65
N ILE A 33 15.46 -11.58 10.95
CA ILE A 33 15.98 -10.80 12.08
C ILE A 33 15.75 -11.53 13.41
N ILE A 34 14.54 -12.05 13.63
CA ILE A 34 14.21 -12.83 14.83
C ILE A 34 15.12 -14.05 14.93
N SER A 35 15.34 -14.77 13.82
CA SER A 35 16.24 -15.94 13.76
C SER A 35 17.67 -15.58 14.18
N LEU A 36 18.21 -14.46 13.67
CA LEU A 36 19.55 -13.99 14.02
C LEU A 36 19.66 -13.62 15.51
N ILE A 37 18.65 -12.95 16.06
CA ILE A 37 18.61 -12.57 17.49
C ILE A 37 18.59 -13.83 18.37
N VAL A 38 17.76 -14.82 18.02
CA VAL A 38 17.63 -16.05 18.78
C VAL A 38 18.94 -16.87 18.71
N GLN A 39 19.55 -16.99 17.53
CA GLN A 39 20.84 -17.65 17.38
C GLN A 39 21.93 -16.99 18.23
N GLN A 40 22.00 -15.66 18.21
CA GLN A 40 22.95 -14.90 19.01
C GLN A 40 22.71 -15.11 20.52
N SER A 41 21.45 -15.09 20.94
CA SER A 41 21.08 -15.30 22.35
C SER A 41 21.46 -16.69 22.84
N ILE A 42 21.24 -17.72 22.03
CA ILE A 42 21.62 -19.10 22.38
C ILE A 42 23.15 -19.24 22.42
N ALA A 43 23.86 -18.65 21.47
CA ALA A 43 25.34 -18.70 21.45
C ALA A 43 25.94 -18.01 22.71
N THR A 44 25.36 -16.89 23.14
CA THR A 44 25.78 -16.20 24.36
C THR A 44 25.47 -17.05 25.59
N HIS A 45 24.28 -17.64 25.66
CA HIS A 45 23.90 -18.51 26.77
C HIS A 45 24.84 -19.74 26.91
N PHE A 46 25.21 -20.38 25.80
CA PHE A 46 26.20 -21.46 25.83
C PHE A 46 27.58 -20.97 26.27
N ALA A 47 27.98 -19.73 25.90
CA ALA A 47 29.22 -19.16 26.36
C ALA A 47 29.24 -18.91 27.88
N GLU A 48 28.14 -18.45 28.42
CA GLU A 48 27.94 -18.26 29.88
C GLU A 48 27.97 -19.60 30.61
N GLN A 49 27.25 -20.60 30.10
CA GLN A 49 27.21 -21.94 30.68
C GLN A 49 28.60 -22.59 30.67
N ASP A 50 29.36 -22.50 29.55
CA ASP A 50 30.75 -23.02 29.49
C ASP A 50 31.65 -22.29 30.49
N ALA A 51 31.51 -20.95 30.64
CA ALA A 51 32.30 -20.21 31.61
C ALA A 51 32.00 -20.64 33.03
N ASP A 52 30.75 -20.88 33.41
CA ASP A 52 30.38 -21.35 34.72
C ASP A 52 30.92 -22.75 35.01
N GLU A 53 30.79 -23.69 34.07
CA GLU A 53 31.31 -25.04 34.20
C GLU A 53 32.86 -25.05 34.31
N LEU A 54 33.54 -24.24 33.48
CA LEU A 54 35.02 -24.10 33.56
C LEU A 54 35.45 -23.44 34.87
N ASN A 55 34.70 -22.52 35.45
CA ASN A 55 34.96 -21.95 36.78
C ASN A 55 34.90 -23.00 37.87
N GLU A 56 33.88 -23.86 37.87
CA GLU A 56 33.74 -24.93 38.85
C GLU A 56 34.99 -25.85 38.79
N VAL A 57 35.37 -26.27 37.61
CA VAL A 57 36.58 -27.14 37.43
C VAL A 57 37.84 -26.39 37.81
N PHE A 58 37.98 -25.12 37.39
CA PHE A 58 39.14 -24.31 37.77
C PHE A 58 39.31 -24.16 39.27
N HIS A 59 38.24 -23.86 39.98
CA HIS A 59 38.27 -23.78 41.45
C HIS A 59 38.51 -25.11 42.11
N ALA A 60 38.01 -26.23 41.53
CA ALA A 60 38.32 -27.58 42.04
C ALA A 60 39.78 -27.90 41.88
N VAL A 61 40.41 -27.60 40.68
CA VAL A 61 41.82 -27.78 40.44
C VAL A 61 42.66 -26.91 41.40
N LYS A 62 42.31 -25.62 41.58
CA LYS A 62 43.01 -24.69 42.47
C LYS A 62 42.96 -25.21 43.90
N ARG A 63 41.85 -25.70 44.39
CA ARG A 63 41.71 -26.31 45.74
C ARG A 63 42.53 -27.57 45.90
N LYS A 64 42.49 -28.48 44.91
CA LYS A 64 43.28 -29.73 44.94
C LYS A 64 44.80 -29.51 44.87
N LEU A 65 45.22 -28.51 44.12
CA LEU A 65 46.63 -28.06 44.08
C LEU A 65 47.07 -27.52 45.47
N SER A 66 46.23 -26.76 46.14
CA SER A 66 46.49 -26.24 47.49
C SER A 66 46.54 -27.34 48.54
N GLU A 67 45.67 -28.34 48.48
CA GLU A 67 45.64 -29.53 49.31
C GLU A 67 46.95 -30.33 49.10
N ALA A 68 47.31 -30.67 47.85
CA ALA A 68 48.52 -31.40 47.52
C ALA A 68 49.78 -30.73 48.04
N TYR A 69 49.85 -29.40 47.89
CA TYR A 69 50.99 -28.60 48.37
C TYR A 69 51.10 -28.59 49.90
N THR A 70 49.98 -28.51 50.59
CA THR A 70 49.91 -28.54 52.06
C THR A 70 50.26 -29.88 52.64
N GLU A 71 49.77 -30.96 52.04
CA GLU A 71 49.98 -32.33 52.48
C GLU A 71 51.26 -32.97 51.96
N LYS A 72 52.06 -32.26 51.16
CA LYS A 72 53.27 -32.73 50.49
C LYS A 72 53.09 -34.03 49.67
N MET A 73 51.91 -34.15 49.06
CA MET A 73 51.55 -35.25 48.15
C MET A 73 51.88 -34.90 46.72
N ALA A 74 52.06 -35.92 45.88
CA ALA A 74 52.27 -35.68 44.45
C ALA A 74 50.98 -35.11 43.85
N PRO A 75 51.01 -33.91 43.24
CA PRO A 75 49.81 -33.27 42.68
C PRO A 75 49.08 -34.13 41.65
N SER A 76 49.79 -34.92 40.87
CA SER A 76 49.24 -35.79 39.83
C SER A 76 48.23 -36.84 40.34
N SER A 77 48.34 -37.31 41.58
CA SER A 77 47.45 -38.32 42.12
C SER A 77 46.12 -37.76 42.58
N ILE A 78 46.10 -36.50 43.03
CA ILE A 78 44.90 -35.82 43.59
C ILE A 78 44.12 -35.12 42.47
N LEU A 79 44.81 -34.67 41.43
CA LEU A 79 44.18 -33.96 40.30
C LEU A 79 43.23 -34.82 39.46
N VAL A 80 43.42 -36.15 39.43
CA VAL A 80 42.49 -37.07 38.74
C VAL A 80 41.07 -36.95 39.24
N GLU A 81 40.88 -36.62 40.52
CA GLU A 81 39.57 -36.49 41.15
C GLU A 81 38.87 -35.14 40.85
N ALA A 82 39.64 -34.13 40.41
CA ALA A 82 39.07 -32.78 40.20
C ALA A 82 38.04 -32.70 39.05
N VAL A 83 38.04 -33.65 38.13
CA VAL A 83 37.10 -33.77 37.00
C VAL A 83 36.07 -34.89 37.17
N SER A 84 36.08 -35.58 38.31
CA SER A 84 35.11 -36.64 38.54
C SER A 84 33.68 -36.06 38.58
N GLY A 85 32.93 -36.29 37.48
CA GLY A 85 31.53 -35.79 37.31
C GLY A 85 31.30 -34.77 36.18
N HIS A 86 32.34 -34.20 35.60
CA HIS A 86 32.22 -33.25 34.48
C HIS A 86 32.56 -33.94 33.15
N HIS A 87 31.55 -34.28 32.36
CA HIS A 87 31.76 -34.90 31.07
C HIS A 87 32.02 -33.81 30.01
N GLY A 88 33.11 -33.96 29.26
CA GLY A 88 33.47 -33.02 28.18
C GLY A 88 34.31 -31.83 28.61
N VAL A 89 34.72 -31.76 29.87
CA VAL A 89 35.69 -30.76 30.37
C VAL A 89 37.05 -31.38 30.51
N TYR A 90 38.06 -30.69 30.04
CA TYR A 90 39.43 -31.09 30.03
C TYR A 90 40.31 -30.03 30.69
N TYR A 91 41.42 -30.44 31.32
CA TYR A 91 42.37 -29.49 31.85
C TYR A 91 43.81 -29.98 31.80
N LEU A 92 44.72 -29.03 31.78
CA LEU A 92 46.15 -29.20 31.78
C LEU A 92 46.76 -28.36 32.91
N VAL A 93 47.61 -28.95 33.71
CA VAL A 93 48.38 -28.26 34.76
C VAL A 93 49.85 -28.41 34.46
N GLN A 94 50.56 -27.27 34.35
CA GLN A 94 52.03 -27.22 34.16
C GLN A 94 52.66 -26.47 35.34
N ASN A 95 53.94 -26.86 35.66
CA ASN A 95 54.74 -26.12 36.62
C ASN A 95 55.41 -24.91 35.98
N GLU A 96 56.19 -24.15 36.72
CA GLU A 96 56.92 -22.96 36.23
C GLU A 96 57.94 -23.31 35.13
N ASP A 97 58.44 -24.53 35.12
CA ASP A 97 59.38 -25.03 34.13
C ASP A 97 58.71 -25.51 32.83
N GLY A 98 57.40 -25.47 32.75
CA GLY A 98 56.60 -25.93 31.62
C GLY A 98 56.38 -27.45 31.58
N GLU A 99 56.83 -28.20 32.62
CA GLU A 99 56.56 -29.63 32.69
C GLU A 99 55.10 -29.89 33.06
N SER A 100 54.50 -30.90 32.40
CA SER A 100 53.10 -31.28 32.65
C SER A 100 53.02 -32.08 33.98
N VAL A 101 52.32 -31.46 34.93
CA VAL A 101 51.97 -32.11 36.20
C VAL A 101 50.78 -33.04 36.03
N PHE A 102 49.81 -32.62 35.24
CA PHE A 102 48.63 -33.38 34.87
C PHE A 102 48.10 -32.95 33.53
N SER A 103 47.58 -33.87 32.72
CA SER A 103 46.88 -33.63 31.46
C SER A 103 45.71 -34.59 31.33
N SER A 104 44.51 -34.06 31.04
CA SER A 104 43.32 -34.84 30.69
C SER A 104 43.57 -35.69 29.45
N LYS A 105 43.08 -36.94 29.45
CA LYS A 105 43.23 -37.83 28.29
C LYS A 105 42.23 -37.46 27.19
N GLY A 106 42.65 -37.63 25.92
CA GLY A 106 41.78 -37.48 24.76
C GLY A 106 41.83 -36.12 24.07
N VAL A 107 42.52 -35.12 24.65
CA VAL A 107 42.67 -33.76 24.11
C VAL A 107 44.09 -33.26 24.31
N ASP A 108 44.68 -32.62 23.31
CA ASP A 108 46.03 -32.05 23.39
C ASP A 108 45.97 -30.54 23.69
N LEU A 109 45.93 -30.21 24.99
CA LEU A 109 45.90 -28.82 25.46
C LEU A 109 47.31 -28.16 25.50
N HIS A 110 48.40 -28.91 25.23
CA HIS A 110 49.74 -28.31 25.18
C HIS A 110 49.91 -27.30 24.08
N LYS A 111 49.15 -27.43 22.99
CA LYS A 111 49.14 -26.52 21.85
C LYS A 111 48.27 -25.28 22.00
N TYR A 112 47.59 -25.15 23.13
CA TYR A 112 46.71 -24.00 23.35
C TYR A 112 47.53 -22.69 23.39
N PRO A 113 47.29 -21.74 22.44
CA PRO A 113 48.10 -20.53 22.30
C PRO A 113 47.51 -19.36 23.11
N GLY A 114 46.75 -19.64 24.18
CA GLY A 114 45.93 -18.65 24.85
C GLY A 114 46.71 -17.54 25.56
N GLN A 115 46.00 -16.55 25.99
CA GLN A 115 46.48 -15.45 26.82
C GLN A 115 46.31 -15.83 28.30
N LEU A 116 47.37 -15.63 29.06
CA LEU A 116 47.34 -15.79 30.51
C LEU A 116 46.46 -14.70 31.14
N PHE A 117 45.46 -15.12 31.90
CA PHE A 117 44.65 -14.24 32.72
C PHE A 117 45.00 -14.41 34.20
N ASP A 118 45.23 -13.29 34.89
CA ASP A 118 45.48 -13.28 36.33
C ASP A 118 44.18 -12.92 37.08
N ASN A 119 43.12 -13.66 36.78
CA ASN A 119 41.79 -13.48 37.41
C ASN A 119 41.32 -14.79 38.05
N ASP A 120 40.70 -14.68 39.21
CA ASP A 120 40.11 -15.82 39.91
C ASP A 120 38.75 -16.27 39.32
N LEU A 121 38.19 -15.51 38.36
CA LEU A 121 36.90 -15.78 37.71
C LEU A 121 37.04 -15.81 36.20
N ILE A 122 36.62 -16.89 35.58
CA ILE A 122 36.52 -17.03 34.14
C ILE A 122 35.22 -16.41 33.65
N THR A 123 35.30 -15.47 32.72
CA THR A 123 34.15 -14.85 32.06
C THR A 123 34.05 -15.33 30.61
N PRO A 124 32.86 -15.26 29.98
CA PRO A 124 32.68 -15.68 28.59
C PRO A 124 33.64 -15.00 27.61
N ASP A 125 34.05 -13.75 27.88
CA ASP A 125 34.98 -12.98 27.03
C ASP A 125 36.41 -13.49 27.07
N MET A 126 36.78 -14.26 28.10
CA MET A 126 38.10 -14.90 28.25
C MET A 126 38.20 -16.24 27.53
N LEU A 127 37.06 -16.76 27.05
CA LEU A 127 37.01 -18.04 26.39
C LEU A 127 37.36 -17.91 24.92
N THR A 128 38.34 -18.66 24.46
CA THR A 128 38.76 -18.70 23.05
C THR A 128 38.48 -20.06 22.44
N LEU A 129 38.08 -20.03 21.15
CA LEU A 129 37.93 -21.28 20.40
C LEU A 129 39.25 -21.84 20.02
N PHE A 130 39.43 -23.11 20.31
CA PHE A 130 40.67 -23.85 20.04
C PHE A 130 40.36 -25.20 19.40
N PHE A 131 41.11 -25.55 18.36
CA PHE A 131 41.00 -26.85 17.70
C PHE A 131 42.30 -27.66 17.94
N ASP A 132 42.18 -28.78 18.63
CA ASP A 132 43.34 -29.64 18.96
C ASP A 132 43.77 -30.57 17.84
N GLY A 133 43.06 -30.62 16.73
CA GLY A 133 43.23 -31.52 15.59
C GLY A 133 42.12 -32.57 15.50
N SER A 134 41.33 -32.78 16.55
CA SER A 134 40.23 -33.74 16.61
C SER A 134 38.94 -33.11 17.11
N HIS A 135 39.04 -32.23 18.11
CA HIS A 135 37.87 -31.62 18.78
C HIS A 135 37.92 -30.10 18.72
N MET A 136 36.76 -29.49 18.58
CA MET A 136 36.59 -28.04 18.77
C MET A 136 36.30 -27.77 20.24
N LEU A 137 37.14 -26.97 20.85
CA LEU A 137 37.11 -26.68 22.27
C LEU A 137 36.96 -25.19 22.51
N ARG A 138 36.33 -24.84 23.61
CA ARG A 138 36.32 -23.49 24.17
C ARG A 138 37.21 -23.51 25.40
N ALA A 139 38.36 -22.81 25.36
CA ALA A 139 39.40 -22.91 26.34
C ALA A 139 39.85 -21.55 26.88
N THR A 140 40.37 -21.57 28.07
CA THR A 140 41.05 -20.43 28.72
C THR A 140 42.19 -20.94 29.59
N GLU A 141 43.15 -20.04 29.92
CA GLU A 141 44.26 -20.36 30.84
C GLU A 141 44.37 -19.31 31.95
N ALA A 142 44.75 -19.78 33.13
CA ALA A 142 44.99 -18.91 34.27
C ALA A 142 46.21 -19.39 35.09
N LEU A 143 46.83 -18.45 35.80
CA LEU A 143 47.90 -18.75 36.74
C LEU A 143 47.35 -19.04 38.13
N VAL A 144 47.69 -20.15 38.70
CA VAL A 144 47.35 -20.51 40.06
C VAL A 144 48.59 -20.50 40.94
N THR A 145 48.64 -19.56 41.86
CA THR A 145 49.73 -19.49 42.83
C THR A 145 49.31 -20.15 44.17
N VAL A 146 50.10 -21.12 44.57
CA VAL A 146 49.90 -21.82 45.86
C VAL A 146 51.06 -21.47 46.76
N SER A 147 50.75 -21.09 48.03
CA SER A 147 51.76 -20.70 49.01
C SER A 147 51.55 -21.44 50.32
N THR A 148 52.61 -21.97 50.91
CA THR A 148 52.61 -22.49 52.29
C THR A 148 53.84 -21.93 53.00
N GLY A 149 53.65 -21.01 53.93
CA GLY A 149 54.72 -20.29 54.61
C GLY A 149 55.49 -19.37 53.67
N GLN A 150 56.80 -19.55 53.56
CA GLN A 150 57.66 -18.74 52.65
C GLN A 150 57.81 -19.34 51.26
N ASN A 151 57.38 -20.58 51.03
CA ASN A 151 57.46 -21.19 49.71
C ASN A 151 56.23 -20.86 48.87
N LYS A 152 56.47 -20.42 47.61
CA LYS A 152 55.46 -20.06 46.62
C LYS A 152 55.76 -20.87 45.34
N SER A 153 54.72 -21.51 44.81
CA SER A 153 54.80 -22.19 43.50
C SER A 153 53.66 -21.75 42.61
N THR A 154 53.92 -21.46 41.35
CA THR A 154 52.94 -21.01 40.39
C THR A 154 52.72 -22.12 39.36
N TYR A 155 51.48 -22.40 39.10
CA TYR A 155 51.05 -23.39 38.08
C TYR A 155 50.25 -22.68 36.98
N ARG A 156 50.57 -23.04 35.73
CA ARG A 156 49.74 -22.70 34.56
C ARG A 156 48.64 -23.73 34.44
N VAL A 157 47.38 -23.29 34.54
CA VAL A 157 46.20 -24.15 34.42
C VAL A 157 45.43 -23.75 33.18
N VAL A 158 45.31 -24.66 32.22
CA VAL A 158 44.44 -24.53 31.05
C VAL A 158 43.19 -25.37 31.29
N VAL A 159 42.01 -24.78 31.12
CA VAL A 159 40.73 -25.49 31.19
C VAL A 159 40.01 -25.34 29.87
N ALA A 160 39.31 -26.40 29.43
CA ALA A 160 38.61 -26.42 28.15
C ALA A 160 37.34 -27.24 28.20
N SER A 161 36.28 -26.76 27.57
CA SER A 161 35.01 -27.45 27.36
C SER A 161 34.88 -27.91 25.90
N ASN A 162 34.30 -29.10 25.69
CA ASN A 162 34.03 -29.63 24.36
C ASN A 162 32.80 -28.98 23.75
N MET A 163 32.98 -28.35 22.58
CA MET A 163 31.91 -27.66 21.88
C MET A 163 31.11 -28.54 20.91
N GLU A 164 31.44 -29.79 20.75
CA GLU A 164 30.85 -30.67 19.73
C GLU A 164 29.32 -30.78 19.91
N PHE A 165 28.87 -30.91 21.16
CA PHE A 165 27.43 -30.91 21.47
C PHE A 165 26.75 -29.58 21.10
N HIS A 166 27.37 -28.46 21.46
CA HIS A 166 26.81 -27.12 21.18
C HIS A 166 26.78 -26.84 19.67
N MET A 167 27.85 -27.24 18.94
CA MET A 167 27.89 -27.06 17.48
C MET A 167 26.85 -27.91 16.77
N ASN A 168 26.68 -29.17 17.10
CA ASN A 168 25.66 -30.04 16.52
C ASN A 168 24.24 -29.51 16.82
N TYR A 169 24.01 -29.09 18.06
CA TYR A 169 22.73 -28.47 18.45
C TYR A 169 22.45 -27.22 17.63
N MET A 170 23.41 -26.31 17.49
CA MET A 170 23.28 -25.09 16.72
C MET A 170 23.00 -25.36 15.23
N GLU A 171 23.69 -26.35 14.64
CA GLU A 171 23.46 -26.74 13.24
C GLU A 171 22.03 -27.27 13.03
N ASP A 172 21.56 -28.15 13.90
CA ASP A 172 20.21 -28.70 13.79
C ASP A 172 19.12 -27.65 14.12
N PHE A 173 19.41 -26.75 15.03
CA PHE A 173 18.56 -25.60 15.35
C PHE A 173 18.46 -24.64 14.15
N GLU A 174 19.59 -24.35 13.50
CA GLU A 174 19.60 -23.51 12.29
C GLU A 174 18.78 -24.13 11.14
N LYS A 175 18.95 -25.43 10.87
CA LYS A 175 18.14 -26.16 9.88
C LYS A 175 16.65 -26.06 10.18
N THR A 176 16.29 -26.22 11.46
CA THR A 176 14.90 -26.11 11.92
C THR A 176 14.34 -24.71 11.72
N LEU A 177 15.11 -23.67 12.07
CA LEU A 177 14.72 -22.26 11.85
C LEU A 177 14.48 -21.96 10.38
N TRP A 178 15.40 -22.38 9.49
CA TRP A 178 15.23 -22.20 8.06
C TRP A 178 13.99 -22.93 7.54
N GLY A 179 13.71 -24.13 8.06
CA GLY A 179 12.48 -24.86 7.77
C GLY A 179 11.22 -24.07 8.16
N ILE A 180 11.20 -23.51 9.38
CA ILE A 180 10.09 -22.69 9.89
C ILE A 180 9.91 -21.42 9.04
N ILE A 181 11.01 -20.71 8.71
CA ILE A 181 11.00 -19.51 7.88
C ILE A 181 10.40 -19.81 6.51
N PHE A 182 10.84 -20.91 5.88
CA PHE A 182 10.35 -21.32 4.56
C PHE A 182 8.85 -21.66 4.58
N VAL A 183 8.41 -22.49 5.52
CA VAL A 183 7.00 -22.88 5.65
C VAL A 183 6.12 -21.68 5.97
N SER A 184 6.53 -20.84 6.93
CA SER A 184 5.81 -19.62 7.29
C SER A 184 5.71 -18.64 6.13
N GLY A 185 6.80 -18.49 5.35
CA GLY A 185 6.83 -17.67 4.15
C GLY A 185 5.84 -18.18 3.09
N LEU A 186 5.80 -19.48 2.86
CA LEU A 186 4.88 -20.10 1.91
C LEU A 186 3.41 -19.90 2.33
N ILE A 187 3.11 -20.16 3.60
CA ILE A 187 1.77 -19.94 4.17
C ILE A 187 1.37 -18.47 4.02
N THR A 188 2.26 -17.55 4.35
CA THR A 188 2.02 -16.11 4.25
C THR A 188 1.69 -15.69 2.82
N ILE A 189 2.44 -16.18 1.83
CA ILE A 189 2.18 -15.89 0.41
C ILE A 189 0.81 -16.41 -0.02
N ILE A 190 0.44 -17.62 0.38
CA ILE A 190 -0.86 -18.24 0.05
C ILE A 190 -2.00 -17.42 0.67
N VAL A 191 -1.90 -17.11 1.96
CA VAL A 191 -2.94 -16.37 2.70
C VAL A 191 -3.06 -14.94 2.15
N ALA A 192 -1.94 -14.25 1.92
CA ALA A 192 -1.93 -12.91 1.36
C ALA A 192 -2.56 -12.88 -0.03
N ARG A 193 -2.22 -13.84 -0.90
CA ARG A 193 -2.83 -13.95 -2.23
C ARG A 193 -4.33 -14.21 -2.18
N PHE A 194 -4.78 -15.09 -1.28
CA PHE A 194 -6.20 -15.38 -1.08
C PHE A 194 -6.95 -14.13 -0.55
N ALA A 195 -6.40 -13.47 0.46
CA ALA A 195 -6.99 -12.26 1.05
C ALA A 195 -7.13 -11.14 0.00
N VAL A 196 -6.06 -10.88 -0.75
CA VAL A 196 -6.06 -9.87 -1.82
C VAL A 196 -7.04 -10.24 -2.94
N TYR A 197 -7.08 -11.51 -3.36
CA TYR A 197 -8.03 -11.96 -4.39
C TYR A 197 -9.49 -11.76 -3.95
N ARG A 198 -9.81 -12.10 -2.69
CA ARG A 198 -11.15 -11.97 -2.14
C ARG A 198 -11.52 -10.50 -1.88
N GLY A 199 -10.58 -9.72 -1.34
CA GLY A 199 -10.76 -8.28 -1.08
C GLY A 199 -10.99 -7.44 -2.34
N HIS A 200 -10.42 -7.83 -3.49
CA HIS A 200 -10.65 -7.13 -4.76
C HIS A 200 -11.89 -7.62 -5.53
N SER A 201 -12.57 -8.69 -5.07
CA SER A 201 -13.76 -9.22 -5.72
C SER A 201 -14.90 -8.20 -5.84
N PRO A 202 -15.26 -7.43 -4.79
CA PRO A 202 -16.29 -6.39 -4.87
C PRO A 202 -15.97 -5.32 -5.92
N LEU A 203 -14.72 -4.87 -5.97
CA LEU A 203 -14.27 -3.87 -6.94
C LEU A 203 -14.42 -4.36 -8.39
N ARG A 204 -14.09 -5.63 -8.65
CA ARG A 204 -14.29 -6.24 -9.99
C ARG A 204 -15.76 -6.38 -10.36
N LYS A 205 -16.63 -6.70 -9.38
CA LYS A 205 -18.08 -6.76 -9.60
C LYS A 205 -18.62 -5.37 -9.91
N LEU A 206 -18.20 -4.35 -9.14
CA LEU A 206 -18.58 -2.96 -9.36
C LEU A 206 -18.15 -2.48 -10.74
N SER A 207 -16.89 -2.68 -11.11
CA SER A 207 -16.36 -2.31 -12.44
C SER A 207 -17.14 -2.96 -13.59
N ARG A 208 -17.57 -4.23 -13.44
CA ARG A 208 -18.39 -4.89 -14.46
C ARG A 208 -19.80 -4.31 -14.53
N LYS A 209 -20.44 -4.03 -13.37
CA LYS A 209 -21.75 -3.37 -13.33
C LYS A 209 -21.68 -1.99 -14.01
N ILE A 210 -20.66 -1.19 -13.70
CA ILE A 210 -20.43 0.11 -14.34
C ILE A 210 -20.26 -0.04 -15.86
N GLY A 211 -19.46 -1.00 -16.30
CA GLY A 211 -19.21 -1.24 -17.72
C GLY A 211 -20.44 -1.78 -18.51
N SER A 212 -21.51 -2.20 -17.81
CA SER A 212 -22.75 -2.63 -18.44
C SER A 212 -23.78 -1.51 -18.61
N ILE A 213 -23.52 -0.31 -18.09
CA ILE A 213 -24.38 0.86 -18.22
C ILE A 213 -24.15 1.47 -19.60
N THR A 214 -25.20 1.60 -20.37
CA THR A 214 -25.24 2.20 -21.71
C THR A 214 -26.27 3.31 -21.72
N ALA A 215 -26.28 4.14 -22.76
CA ALA A 215 -27.26 5.21 -22.91
C ALA A 215 -28.73 4.72 -22.87
N ASP A 216 -28.97 3.46 -23.26
CA ASP A 216 -30.30 2.83 -23.25
C ASP A 216 -30.67 2.24 -21.86
N LYS A 217 -29.73 2.25 -20.90
CA LYS A 217 -29.87 1.64 -19.56
C LYS A 217 -29.31 2.53 -18.48
N LEU A 218 -29.84 3.75 -18.40
CA LEU A 218 -29.48 4.73 -17.37
C LEU A 218 -30.33 4.59 -16.10
N ASP A 219 -31.36 3.74 -16.11
CA ASP A 219 -32.20 3.41 -14.95
C ASP A 219 -31.49 2.57 -13.88
N ILE A 220 -30.33 1.96 -14.22
CA ILE A 220 -29.56 1.10 -13.32
C ILE A 220 -28.94 1.94 -12.20
N ARG A 221 -29.22 1.56 -10.94
CA ARG A 221 -28.56 2.12 -9.76
C ARG A 221 -27.70 1.06 -9.07
N LEU A 222 -26.55 1.49 -8.58
CA LEU A 222 -25.66 0.65 -7.78
C LEU A 222 -26.11 0.72 -6.32
N ASN A 223 -26.20 -0.45 -5.67
CA ASN A 223 -26.61 -0.50 -4.26
C ASN A 223 -25.38 -0.29 -3.34
N PRO A 224 -25.33 0.78 -2.52
CA PRO A 224 -24.24 1.03 -1.59
C PRO A 224 -24.07 -0.05 -0.51
N LEU A 225 -25.11 -0.80 -0.19
CA LEU A 225 -25.10 -1.87 0.80
C LEU A 225 -24.47 -3.18 0.28
N GLU A 226 -24.31 -3.31 -1.03
CA GLU A 226 -23.69 -4.50 -1.65
C GLU A 226 -22.15 -4.38 -1.79
N VAL A 227 -21.59 -3.26 -1.38
CA VAL A 227 -20.15 -3.00 -1.48
C VAL A 227 -19.56 -2.74 -0.10
N PRO A 228 -18.24 -2.95 0.10
CA PRO A 228 -17.54 -2.53 1.31
C PRO A 228 -17.75 -1.04 1.59
N VAL A 229 -17.69 -0.66 2.88
CA VAL A 229 -17.92 0.71 3.34
C VAL A 229 -16.99 1.73 2.65
N GLU A 230 -15.78 1.31 2.33
CA GLU A 230 -14.77 2.14 1.63
C GLU A 230 -15.20 2.50 0.20
N LEU A 231 -16.08 1.71 -0.41
CA LEU A 231 -16.58 1.93 -1.76
C LEU A 231 -17.98 2.58 -1.79
N ALA A 232 -18.65 2.70 -0.65
CA ALA A 232 -20.00 3.26 -0.58
C ALA A 232 -20.06 4.72 -1.09
N GLY A 233 -19.07 5.54 -0.74
CA GLY A 233 -18.96 6.93 -1.24
C GLY A 233 -18.76 7.00 -2.75
N LEU A 234 -17.97 6.10 -3.32
CA LEU A 234 -17.78 6.01 -4.77
C LEU A 234 -19.09 5.62 -5.48
N VAL A 235 -19.84 4.66 -4.92
CA VAL A 235 -21.14 4.25 -5.44
C VAL A 235 -22.14 5.41 -5.42
N GLY A 236 -22.16 6.18 -4.32
CA GLY A 236 -23.03 7.38 -4.22
C GLY A 236 -22.70 8.42 -5.29
N SER A 237 -21.43 8.76 -5.46
CA SER A 237 -20.98 9.71 -6.49
C SER A 237 -21.31 9.23 -7.90
N PHE A 238 -21.18 7.93 -8.14
CA PHE A 238 -21.48 7.33 -9.43
C PHE A 238 -23.00 7.36 -9.72
N ASN A 239 -23.84 7.03 -8.74
CA ASN A 239 -25.30 7.12 -8.89
C ASN A 239 -25.77 8.57 -9.19
N ALA A 240 -25.18 9.56 -8.51
CA ALA A 240 -25.47 10.97 -8.78
C ALA A 240 -25.03 11.40 -10.20
N MET A 241 -23.94 10.83 -10.71
CA MET A 241 -23.53 11.06 -12.10
C MET A 241 -24.51 10.45 -13.09
N ILE A 242 -24.96 9.21 -12.86
CA ILE A 242 -25.97 8.56 -13.72
C ILE A 242 -27.26 9.35 -13.73
N GLU A 243 -27.74 9.81 -12.57
CA GLU A 243 -28.96 10.63 -12.45
C GLU A 243 -28.90 11.91 -13.30
N ARG A 244 -27.76 12.60 -13.28
CA ARG A 244 -27.54 13.78 -14.14
C ARG A 244 -27.52 13.44 -15.63
N LEU A 245 -26.91 12.29 -15.98
CA LEU A 245 -26.90 11.83 -17.37
C LEU A 245 -28.30 11.46 -17.84
N GLU A 246 -29.08 10.74 -17.03
CA GLU A 246 -30.45 10.35 -17.31
C GLU A 246 -31.32 11.60 -17.55
N ALA A 247 -31.28 12.55 -16.62
CA ALA A 247 -32.00 13.81 -16.76
C ALA A 247 -31.59 14.58 -18.04
N GLY A 248 -30.30 14.62 -18.35
CA GLY A 248 -29.81 15.26 -19.59
C GLY A 248 -30.28 14.55 -20.86
N PHE A 249 -30.30 13.22 -20.88
CA PHE A 249 -30.82 12.45 -22.02
C PHE A 249 -32.34 12.61 -22.19
N GLU A 250 -33.09 12.60 -21.08
CA GLU A 250 -34.54 12.87 -21.13
C GLU A 250 -34.83 14.27 -21.69
N GLN A 251 -34.15 15.31 -21.19
CA GLN A 251 -34.28 16.68 -21.68
C GLN A 251 -33.96 16.78 -23.18
N LEU A 252 -32.85 16.14 -23.64
CA LEU A 252 -32.47 16.10 -25.06
C LEU A 252 -33.55 15.38 -25.90
N SER A 253 -34.12 14.30 -25.40
CA SER A 253 -35.18 13.53 -26.08
C SER A 253 -36.44 14.36 -26.25
N TYR A 254 -36.92 15.00 -25.17
CA TYR A 254 -38.08 15.89 -25.23
C TYR A 254 -37.82 17.05 -26.17
N PHE A 255 -36.69 17.73 -26.06
CA PHE A 255 -36.32 18.84 -26.96
C PHE A 255 -36.31 18.42 -28.43
N SER A 256 -35.73 17.24 -28.74
CA SER A 256 -35.71 16.71 -30.12
C SER A 256 -37.11 16.38 -30.64
N ALA A 257 -38.00 15.84 -29.78
CA ALA A 257 -39.36 15.53 -30.12
C ALA A 257 -40.18 16.79 -30.38
N ASP A 258 -40.04 17.82 -29.53
CA ASP A 258 -40.70 19.11 -29.68
C ASP A 258 -40.25 19.82 -30.96
N ILE A 259 -38.95 19.88 -31.26
CA ILE A 259 -38.45 20.42 -32.52
C ILE A 259 -39.06 19.70 -33.70
N ALA A 260 -39.08 18.38 -33.70
CA ALA A 260 -39.63 17.59 -34.81
C ALA A 260 -41.14 17.86 -35.00
N HIS A 261 -41.88 18.09 -33.91
CA HIS A 261 -43.30 18.40 -33.94
C HIS A 261 -43.54 19.82 -34.48
N GLU A 262 -42.84 20.82 -33.97
CA GLU A 262 -42.96 22.22 -34.35
C GLU A 262 -42.53 22.48 -35.81
N LEU A 263 -41.54 21.72 -36.34
CA LEU A 263 -41.13 21.82 -37.75
C LEU A 263 -42.08 21.08 -38.71
N ARG A 264 -42.71 19.99 -38.24
CA ARG A 264 -43.60 19.17 -39.09
C ARG A 264 -44.80 19.98 -39.61
N THR A 265 -45.39 20.80 -38.76
CA THR A 265 -46.60 21.59 -39.13
C THR A 265 -46.33 22.57 -40.25
N PRO A 266 -45.36 23.48 -40.21
CA PRO A 266 -45.07 24.42 -41.29
C PRO A 266 -44.65 23.72 -42.60
N VAL A 267 -43.84 22.64 -42.48
CA VAL A 267 -43.41 21.83 -43.66
C VAL A 267 -44.65 21.19 -44.31
N THR A 268 -45.58 20.65 -43.51
CA THR A 268 -46.83 20.07 -44.06
C THR A 268 -47.67 21.14 -44.76
N ASN A 269 -47.81 22.31 -44.15
CA ASN A 269 -48.56 23.43 -44.73
C ASN A 269 -47.97 23.86 -46.08
N LEU A 270 -46.66 24.14 -46.11
CA LEU A 270 -45.94 24.48 -47.36
C LEU A 270 -46.08 23.40 -48.43
N THR A 271 -45.97 22.13 -48.05
CA THR A 271 -46.14 21.00 -48.96
C THR A 271 -47.55 20.97 -49.51
N THR A 272 -48.55 21.09 -48.64
CA THR A 272 -49.97 21.07 -49.06
C THR A 272 -50.34 22.25 -49.94
N GLN A 273 -49.95 23.48 -49.58
CA GLN A 273 -50.20 24.67 -50.40
C GLN A 273 -49.52 24.53 -51.79
N THR A 274 -48.29 24.06 -51.84
CA THR A 274 -47.56 23.81 -53.08
C THR A 274 -48.24 22.75 -53.95
N GLN A 275 -48.72 21.65 -53.35
CA GLN A 275 -49.45 20.60 -54.06
C GLN A 275 -50.77 21.08 -54.62
N VAL A 276 -51.52 21.88 -53.85
CA VAL A 276 -52.84 22.40 -54.27
C VAL A 276 -52.69 23.32 -55.48
N ILE A 277 -51.66 24.17 -55.51
CA ILE A 277 -51.48 25.09 -56.66
C ILE A 277 -50.93 24.37 -57.92
N LEU A 278 -50.17 23.27 -57.74
CA LEU A 278 -49.65 22.50 -58.86
C LEU A 278 -50.69 21.57 -59.51
N ASN A 279 -51.80 21.27 -58.83
CA ASN A 279 -52.82 20.33 -59.31
C ASN A 279 -53.65 20.87 -60.47
N GLN A 280 -53.74 22.20 -60.65
CA GLN A 280 -54.44 22.81 -61.76
C GLN A 280 -53.85 24.19 -62.09
N PRO A 281 -53.95 24.65 -63.37
CA PRO A 281 -53.53 25.99 -63.75
C PRO A 281 -54.28 27.07 -62.94
N ARG A 282 -53.58 28.08 -62.50
CA ARG A 282 -54.06 29.19 -61.69
C ARG A 282 -53.74 30.54 -62.40
N THR A 283 -54.36 31.60 -61.91
CA THR A 283 -54.00 32.95 -62.33
C THR A 283 -52.66 33.38 -61.74
N GLU A 284 -51.99 34.31 -62.41
CA GLU A 284 -50.73 34.90 -61.95
C GLU A 284 -50.87 35.46 -60.52
N SER A 285 -51.98 36.11 -60.19
CA SER A 285 -52.26 36.66 -58.88
C SER A 285 -52.36 35.56 -57.79
N GLU A 286 -52.96 34.41 -58.09
CA GLU A 286 -53.02 33.28 -57.14
C GLU A 286 -51.66 32.66 -56.89
N TYR A 287 -50.78 32.58 -57.91
CA TYR A 287 -49.40 32.11 -57.72
C TYR A 287 -48.60 33.05 -56.85
N VAL A 288 -48.75 34.39 -57.08
CA VAL A 288 -48.05 35.40 -56.27
C VAL A 288 -48.50 35.37 -54.83
N GLU A 289 -49.81 35.22 -54.55
CA GLU A 289 -50.36 35.14 -53.20
C GLU A 289 -49.83 33.94 -52.42
N ILE A 290 -49.76 32.76 -53.04
CA ILE A 290 -49.22 31.58 -52.39
C ILE A 290 -47.71 31.70 -52.20
N LEU A 291 -46.98 32.31 -53.11
CA LEU A 291 -45.54 32.55 -52.91
C LEU A 291 -45.27 33.49 -51.74
N TYR A 292 -46.11 34.51 -51.55
CA TYR A 292 -46.03 35.37 -50.35
C TYR A 292 -46.38 34.58 -49.06
N SER A 293 -47.45 33.80 -49.07
CA SER A 293 -47.80 32.95 -47.94
C SER A 293 -46.71 31.94 -47.59
N ASN A 294 -46.07 31.32 -48.58
CA ASN A 294 -44.95 30.43 -48.38
C ASN A 294 -43.72 31.18 -47.83
N LEU A 295 -43.46 32.41 -48.26
CA LEU A 295 -42.36 33.24 -47.77
C LEU A 295 -42.55 33.57 -46.28
N GLU A 296 -43.76 33.96 -45.87
CA GLU A 296 -44.08 34.17 -44.46
C GLU A 296 -43.86 32.93 -43.59
N GLU A 297 -44.19 31.75 -44.09
CA GLU A 297 -43.97 30.49 -43.38
C GLU A 297 -42.49 30.15 -43.26
N TYR A 298 -41.67 30.43 -44.31
CA TYR A 298 -40.22 30.31 -44.23
C TYR A 298 -39.58 31.26 -43.21
N GLU A 299 -40.03 32.51 -43.16
CA GLU A 299 -39.59 33.50 -42.17
C GLU A 299 -39.94 33.05 -40.74
N ARG A 300 -41.14 32.52 -40.56
CA ARG A 300 -41.58 31.95 -39.26
C ARG A 300 -40.68 30.78 -38.84
N MET A 301 -40.38 29.85 -39.75
CA MET A 301 -39.48 28.75 -39.52
C MET A 301 -38.07 29.23 -39.17
N THR A 302 -37.55 30.22 -39.88
CA THR A 302 -36.23 30.78 -39.61
C THR A 302 -36.13 31.40 -38.22
N LYS A 303 -37.16 32.13 -37.81
CA LYS A 303 -37.29 32.72 -36.49
C LYS A 303 -37.35 31.61 -35.43
N MET A 304 -38.20 30.59 -35.62
CA MET A 304 -38.34 29.45 -34.70
C MET A 304 -36.99 28.73 -34.49
N VAL A 305 -36.21 28.45 -35.56
CA VAL A 305 -34.87 27.84 -35.45
C VAL A 305 -33.92 28.73 -34.66
N SER A 306 -34.00 30.07 -34.88
CA SER A 306 -33.15 31.03 -34.15
C SER A 306 -33.49 31.07 -32.68
N ASP A 307 -34.76 31.06 -32.32
CA ASP A 307 -35.27 31.07 -30.94
C ASP A 307 -34.86 29.75 -30.23
N MET A 308 -34.97 28.60 -30.90
CA MET A 308 -34.52 27.31 -30.39
C MET A 308 -33.00 27.25 -30.12
N LEU A 309 -32.20 27.82 -31.03
CA LEU A 309 -30.74 27.92 -30.84
C LEU A 309 -30.40 28.86 -29.67
N LEU A 310 -31.13 29.95 -29.50
CA LEU A 310 -30.95 30.86 -28.37
C LEU A 310 -31.29 30.16 -27.06
N LEU A 311 -32.41 29.44 -26.99
CA LEU A 311 -32.83 28.66 -25.83
C LEU A 311 -31.77 27.63 -25.46
N ALA A 312 -31.31 26.83 -26.43
CA ALA A 312 -30.28 25.84 -26.21
C ALA A 312 -28.94 26.44 -25.69
N LYS A 313 -28.54 27.61 -26.22
CA LYS A 313 -27.33 28.32 -25.73
C LYS A 313 -27.55 28.87 -24.30
N THR A 314 -28.72 29.31 -23.96
CA THR A 314 -29.05 29.87 -22.64
C THR A 314 -29.07 28.76 -21.57
N GLU A 315 -29.72 27.65 -21.86
CA GLU A 315 -29.79 26.50 -20.96
C GLU A 315 -28.42 25.90 -20.65
N HIS A 316 -27.47 25.94 -21.61
CA HIS A 316 -26.11 25.45 -21.41
C HIS A 316 -25.20 26.53 -20.80
N GLY A 317 -25.70 27.67 -20.38
CA GLY A 317 -24.92 28.76 -19.77
C GLY A 317 -23.87 29.39 -20.72
N LEU A 318 -24.05 29.20 -22.05
CA LEU A 318 -23.18 29.77 -23.06
C LEU A 318 -23.45 31.24 -23.31
N VAL A 319 -24.67 31.69 -23.00
CA VAL A 319 -25.06 33.10 -23.03
C VAL A 319 -24.89 33.67 -21.62
N LYS A 320 -23.91 34.52 -21.43
CA LYS A 320 -23.79 35.31 -20.20
C LYS A 320 -24.66 36.53 -20.31
N PRO A 321 -25.70 36.65 -19.48
CA PRO A 321 -26.51 37.87 -19.49
C PRO A 321 -25.64 39.08 -19.17
N GLN A 322 -25.69 40.12 -19.99
CA GLN A 322 -25.09 41.41 -19.69
C GLN A 322 -26.10 42.14 -18.77
N LEU A 323 -25.82 42.08 -17.48
CA LEU A 323 -26.68 42.74 -16.49
C LEU A 323 -26.37 44.22 -16.49
N GLU A 324 -27.30 45.03 -17.03
CA GLU A 324 -27.26 46.49 -16.98
C GLU A 324 -28.36 47.03 -16.03
N ARG A 325 -28.06 48.15 -15.44
CA ARG A 325 -29.08 48.84 -14.60
C ARG A 325 -30.00 49.62 -15.49
N LEU A 326 -31.21 49.13 -15.66
CA LEU A 326 -32.27 49.80 -16.42
C LEU A 326 -33.19 50.60 -15.51
N ASN A 327 -33.54 51.81 -15.96
CA ASN A 327 -34.63 52.56 -15.37
C ASN A 327 -35.95 52.19 -16.08
N CYS A 328 -36.67 51.22 -15.51
CA CYS A 328 -37.91 50.73 -16.12
C CYS A 328 -38.93 51.81 -16.46
N ARG A 329 -38.95 52.93 -15.75
CA ARG A 329 -39.87 54.02 -16.04
C ARG A 329 -39.44 54.82 -17.28
N ALA A 330 -38.15 55.04 -17.45
CA ALA A 330 -37.62 55.72 -18.63
C ALA A 330 -37.87 54.87 -19.90
N GLU A 331 -37.61 53.56 -19.84
CA GLU A 331 -37.88 52.62 -20.91
C GLU A 331 -39.36 52.54 -21.28
N LEU A 332 -40.23 52.51 -20.26
CA LEU A 332 -41.69 52.55 -20.49
C LEU A 332 -42.17 53.86 -21.08
N GLN A 333 -41.54 54.99 -20.73
CA GLN A 333 -41.85 56.29 -21.33
C GLN A 333 -41.47 56.33 -22.80
N GLU A 334 -40.26 55.85 -23.15
CA GLU A 334 -39.78 55.77 -24.51
C GLU A 334 -40.72 54.87 -25.37
N LEU A 335 -41.16 53.77 -24.80
CA LEU A 335 -42.15 52.89 -25.45
C LEU A 335 -43.49 53.55 -25.68
N VAL A 336 -43.97 54.33 -24.73
CA VAL A 336 -45.23 55.10 -24.86
C VAL A 336 -45.08 56.17 -25.96
N GLU A 337 -43.99 56.93 -25.98
CA GLU A 337 -43.71 57.92 -27.00
C GLU A 337 -43.64 57.28 -28.40
N TYR A 338 -43.03 56.08 -28.53
CA TYR A 338 -42.98 55.34 -29.79
C TYR A 338 -44.37 54.98 -30.34
N PHE A 339 -45.34 54.61 -29.45
CA PHE A 339 -46.69 54.24 -29.84
C PHE A 339 -47.70 55.41 -29.78
N GLU A 340 -47.30 56.60 -29.39
CA GLU A 340 -48.18 57.75 -29.17
C GLU A 340 -49.02 58.16 -30.45
N LEU A 341 -48.35 58.21 -31.59
CA LEU A 341 -48.97 58.48 -32.91
C LEU A 341 -50.07 57.44 -33.28
N LEU A 342 -49.76 56.16 -33.05
CA LEU A 342 -50.68 55.05 -33.34
C LEU A 342 -51.84 55.01 -32.33
N ALA A 343 -51.63 55.44 -31.11
CA ALA A 343 -52.64 55.54 -30.08
C ALA A 343 -53.58 56.72 -30.33
N GLU A 344 -53.06 57.84 -30.74
CA GLU A 344 -53.78 59.00 -31.16
C GLU A 344 -54.70 58.71 -32.36
N GLU A 345 -54.20 58.05 -33.40
CA GLU A 345 -55.02 57.66 -34.58
C GLU A 345 -56.20 56.76 -34.18
N ARG A 346 -56.06 55.98 -33.12
CA ARG A 346 -57.10 55.06 -32.65
C ARG A 346 -57.83 55.57 -31.46
N GLN A 347 -57.65 56.86 -31.03
CA GLN A 347 -58.26 57.49 -29.85
C GLN A 347 -58.03 56.71 -28.57
N ILE A 348 -56.89 56.08 -28.41
CA ILE A 348 -56.52 55.31 -27.22
C ILE A 348 -55.53 56.13 -26.36
N GLN A 349 -55.78 56.22 -25.06
CA GLN A 349 -54.88 56.88 -24.10
C GLN A 349 -54.02 55.82 -23.41
N ILE A 350 -52.71 55.91 -23.62
CA ILE A 350 -51.71 55.01 -22.91
C ILE A 350 -51.33 55.75 -21.62
N ARG A 351 -51.46 55.11 -20.46
CA ARG A 351 -51.03 55.67 -19.17
C ARG A 351 -50.13 54.70 -18.41
N ILE A 352 -48.97 55.19 -18.01
CA ILE A 352 -48.04 54.41 -17.12
C ILE A 352 -48.58 54.62 -15.67
N ARG A 353 -48.94 53.52 -15.00
CA ARG A 353 -49.31 53.51 -13.57
C ARG A 353 -48.30 52.62 -12.83
N GLY A 354 -47.75 53.15 -11.74
CA GLY A 354 -46.87 52.42 -10.84
C GLY A 354 -46.03 53.37 -9.99
N ALA A 355 -45.62 52.95 -8.80
CA ALA A 355 -44.60 53.62 -8.02
C ALA A 355 -43.24 53.45 -8.73
N GLU A 356 -42.27 54.30 -8.42
CA GLU A 356 -40.90 54.09 -8.90
C GLU A 356 -40.46 52.70 -8.53
N ILE A 357 -40.43 51.80 -9.51
CA ILE A 357 -39.98 50.43 -9.32
C ILE A 357 -38.47 50.51 -9.22
N GLY A 358 -37.95 50.09 -8.08
CA GLY A 358 -36.50 49.97 -7.88
C GLY A 358 -35.88 49.05 -8.91
N ARG A 359 -34.68 49.38 -9.31
CA ARG A 359 -33.78 48.81 -10.31
C ARG A 359 -34.02 47.33 -10.60
N ALA A 360 -34.49 47.01 -11.80
CA ALA A 360 -34.49 45.66 -12.32
C ALA A 360 -33.11 45.32 -12.93
N HIS A 361 -32.66 44.11 -12.73
CA HIS A 361 -31.52 43.55 -13.46
C HIS A 361 -32.07 42.69 -14.59
N VAL A 362 -31.71 43.02 -15.79
CA VAL A 362 -32.00 42.20 -16.97
C VAL A 362 -30.76 41.39 -17.31
#